data_83454b95d9f8fc06092e45095644d74f
#
_entry.id   83454b95d9f8fc06092e45095644d74f
#
_cell.length_a   1.000
_cell.length_b   1.000
_cell.length_c   1.000
_cell.angle_alpha   90.00
_cell.angle_beta   90.00
_cell.angle_gamma   90.00
#
_symmetry.space_group_name_H-M   'P 1'
#
loop_
_entity.id
_entity.type
_entity.pdbx_description
1 polymer ?
#
loop_
_entity_poly.entity_id
_entity_poly.type
_entity_poly.pdbx_seq_one_letter_code
_entity_poly.pdbx_strand_id
1 'polypeptide(L)'
;MKIYKYKDNVDTDVIIPARYLNSFDAKELASHAMVDIDPTFASTVEKGDIIVAGQNFGCGSSREHAPLCLKTAGIKCVIAKSFAR
;
A
#
# COMPACT_ATOMS: atom_id res chain seq x y z
N MET A 1 -16.83 4.30 3.41
CA MET A 1 -15.77 3.76 2.53
C MET A 1 -15.14 4.89 1.76
N LYS A 2 -13.83 4.99 1.82
CA LYS A 2 -13.06 5.99 1.06
C LYS A 2 -12.35 5.32 -0.09
N ILE A 3 -12.07 6.09 -1.13
CA ILE A 3 -11.32 5.63 -2.28
C ILE A 3 -10.04 6.47 -2.38
N TYR A 4 -8.90 5.78 -2.37
CA TYR A 4 -7.59 6.41 -2.53
C TYR A 4 -7.12 6.18 -3.96
N LYS A 5 -6.87 7.27 -4.69
CA LYS A 5 -6.45 7.21 -6.08
C LYS A 5 -4.96 7.50 -6.22
N TYR A 6 -4.26 6.59 -6.88
CA TYR A 6 -2.84 6.72 -7.15
C TYR A 6 -2.56 6.53 -8.64
N LYS A 7 -1.36 6.88 -9.05
CA LYS A 7 -0.95 6.83 -10.45
C LYS A 7 -0.40 5.46 -10.83
N ASP A 8 0.29 5.38 -11.96
CA ASP A 8 0.96 4.17 -12.43
C ASP A 8 2.19 3.86 -11.57
N ASN A 9 2.63 2.60 -11.63
CA ASN A 9 3.89 2.16 -11.03
C ASN A 9 3.98 2.41 -9.53
N VAL A 10 2.90 2.12 -8.81
CA VAL A 10 2.95 2.10 -7.35
C VAL A 10 3.69 0.82 -6.97
N ASP A 11 5.00 0.95 -6.76
CA ASP A 11 5.84 -0.21 -6.49
C ASP A 11 5.83 -0.60 -5.01
N THR A 12 6.45 -1.73 -4.70
CA THR A 12 6.45 -2.24 -3.33
C THR A 12 7.18 -1.31 -2.37
N ASP A 13 8.19 -0.58 -2.83
CA ASP A 13 8.90 0.38 -2.00
C ASP A 13 8.07 1.64 -1.74
N VAL A 14 7.13 1.97 -2.63
CA VAL A 14 6.17 3.04 -2.40
C VAL A 14 5.10 2.59 -1.39
N ILE A 15 4.63 1.35 -1.51
CA ILE A 15 3.62 0.82 -0.59
C ILE A 15 4.17 0.76 0.83
N ILE A 16 5.37 0.22 0.98
CA ILE A 16 6.08 0.21 2.27
C ILE A 16 7.57 0.40 2.04
N PRO A 17 8.13 1.55 2.41
CA PRO A 17 9.55 1.81 2.20
C PRO A 17 10.47 0.81 2.89
N ALA A 18 11.58 0.50 2.24
CA ALA A 18 12.53 -0.49 2.73
C ALA A 18 13.05 -0.18 4.15
N ARG A 19 13.13 1.08 4.51
CA ARG A 19 13.61 1.49 5.84
C ARG A 19 12.71 0.99 7.00
N TYR A 20 11.49 0.53 6.68
CA TYR A 20 10.57 0.00 7.69
C TYR A 20 10.49 -1.52 7.69
N LEU A 21 11.22 -2.20 6.81
CA LEU A 21 11.10 -3.66 6.65
C LEU A 21 11.84 -4.46 7.73
N ASN A 22 12.55 -3.81 8.61
CA ASN A 22 13.20 -4.48 9.73
C ASN A 22 12.22 -4.81 10.86
N SER A 23 10.98 -4.36 10.75
CA SER A 23 9.92 -4.70 11.69
C SER A 23 9.08 -5.84 11.14
N PHE A 24 8.64 -6.75 12.02
CA PHE A 24 7.70 -7.81 11.67
C PHE A 24 6.30 -7.56 12.25
N ASP A 25 6.09 -6.40 12.87
CA ASP A 25 4.79 -6.04 13.38
C ASP A 25 3.94 -5.46 12.26
N ALA A 26 2.87 -6.17 11.89
CA ALA A 26 1.99 -5.75 10.80
C ALA A 26 1.36 -4.39 11.07
N LYS A 27 1.03 -4.07 12.32
CA LYS A 27 0.44 -2.77 12.67
C LYS A 27 1.44 -1.65 12.48
N GLU A 28 2.69 -1.88 12.83
CA GLU A 28 3.74 -0.88 12.62
C GLU A 28 3.97 -0.65 11.14
N LEU A 29 4.02 -1.73 10.35
CA LEU A 29 4.15 -1.60 8.89
C LEU A 29 2.98 -0.79 8.31
N ALA A 30 1.76 -1.10 8.73
CA ALA A 30 0.57 -0.40 8.25
C ALA A 30 0.60 1.09 8.61
N SER A 31 1.20 1.45 9.73
CA SER A 31 1.30 2.86 10.14
C SER A 31 2.23 3.68 9.24
N HIS A 32 3.04 3.03 8.41
CA HIS A 32 3.94 3.66 7.46
C HIS A 32 3.54 3.41 6.00
N ALA A 33 2.36 2.84 5.77
CA ALA A 33 1.89 2.54 4.42
C ALA A 33 1.79 3.82 3.58
N MET A 34 2.32 3.79 2.36
CA MET A 34 2.23 4.88 1.38
C MET A 34 2.85 6.19 1.84
N VAL A 35 3.64 6.18 2.89
CA VAL A 35 4.11 7.40 3.57
C VAL A 35 4.89 8.36 2.66
N ASP A 36 5.62 7.82 1.69
CA ASP A 36 6.45 8.66 0.82
C ASP A 36 5.66 9.41 -0.25
N ILE A 37 4.48 8.91 -0.63
CA ILE A 37 3.65 9.58 -1.64
C ILE A 37 2.36 10.14 -1.05
N ASP A 38 1.94 9.65 0.08
CA ASP A 38 0.72 10.10 0.74
C ASP A 38 0.87 9.97 2.25
N PRO A 39 1.48 10.97 2.90
CA PRO A 39 1.73 10.90 4.33
C PRO A 39 0.47 10.78 5.19
N THR A 40 -0.69 11.14 4.65
CA THR A 40 -1.95 11.09 5.39
C THR A 40 -2.67 9.75 5.26
N PHE A 41 -2.24 8.88 4.34
CA PHE A 41 -2.93 7.61 4.08
C PHE A 41 -3.09 6.79 5.36
N ALA A 42 -2.00 6.51 6.04
CA ALA A 42 -2.01 5.63 7.22
C ALA A 42 -2.87 6.18 8.36
N SER A 43 -2.97 7.51 8.48
CA SER A 43 -3.76 8.14 9.54
C SER A 43 -5.24 8.26 9.21
N THR A 44 -5.60 8.18 7.93
CA THR A 44 -6.99 8.39 7.48
C THR A 44 -7.66 7.12 6.99
N VAL A 45 -6.90 6.09 6.63
CA VAL A 45 -7.45 4.85 6.08
C VAL A 45 -8.31 4.14 7.13
N GLU A 46 -9.44 3.60 6.68
CA GLU A 46 -10.36 2.85 7.53
C GLU A 46 -10.64 1.49 6.93
N LYS A 47 -11.07 0.57 7.76
CA LYS A 47 -11.42 -0.77 7.31
C LYS A 47 -12.50 -0.70 6.23
N GLY A 48 -12.26 -1.38 5.12
CA GLY A 48 -13.17 -1.42 3.99
C GLY A 48 -12.86 -0.41 2.90
N ASP A 49 -11.88 0.46 3.09
CA ASP A 49 -11.48 1.42 2.07
C ASP A 49 -10.83 0.72 0.87
N ILE A 50 -10.77 1.42 -0.24
CA ILE A 50 -10.34 0.87 -1.54
C ILE A 50 -9.24 1.74 -2.13
N ILE A 51 -8.26 1.09 -2.77
CA ILE A 51 -7.25 1.76 -3.58
C ILE A 51 -7.60 1.61 -5.05
N VAL A 52 -7.54 2.72 -5.79
CA VAL A 52 -7.66 2.71 -7.25
C VAL A 52 -6.35 3.27 -7.80
N ALA A 53 -5.71 2.52 -8.67
CA ALA A 53 -4.40 2.88 -9.20
C ALA A 53 -4.34 2.68 -10.70
N GLY A 54 -3.24 3.10 -11.30
CA GLY A 54 -3.03 2.95 -12.73
C GLY A 54 -2.41 1.60 -13.08
N GLN A 55 -1.47 1.62 -14.01
CA GLN A 55 -0.82 0.41 -14.49
C GLN A 55 0.29 -0.05 -13.55
N ASN A 56 0.58 -1.34 -13.59
CA ASN A 56 1.74 -1.95 -12.95
C ASN A 56 1.77 -1.75 -11.43
N PHE A 57 0.62 -1.90 -10.78
CA PHE A 57 0.54 -1.81 -9.33
C PHE A 57 1.30 -2.98 -8.68
N GLY A 58 2.12 -2.68 -7.68
CA GLY A 58 2.89 -3.70 -6.97
C GLY A 58 4.19 -4.08 -7.67
N CYS A 59 4.67 -3.27 -8.61
CA CYS A 59 5.95 -3.53 -9.28
C CYS A 59 7.12 -3.41 -8.31
N GLY A 60 8.31 -3.74 -8.81
CA GLY A 60 9.52 -3.72 -7.99
C GLY A 60 9.79 -5.07 -7.33
N SER A 61 10.53 -5.06 -6.25
CA SER A 61 10.91 -6.28 -5.53
C SER A 61 9.70 -7.01 -4.97
N SER A 62 9.70 -8.33 -5.10
CA SER A 62 8.64 -9.15 -4.52
C SER A 62 8.78 -9.15 -2.99
N ARG A 63 7.80 -8.57 -2.31
CA ARG A 63 7.80 -8.46 -0.86
C ARG A 63 6.42 -8.81 -0.32
N GLU A 64 6.38 -9.73 0.62
CA GLU A 64 5.15 -10.08 1.31
C GLU A 64 4.66 -8.96 2.22
N HIS A 65 5.56 -8.07 2.63
CA HIS A 65 5.23 -6.95 3.50
C HIS A 65 4.24 -5.97 2.85
N ALA A 66 4.31 -5.79 1.52
CA ALA A 66 3.44 -4.82 0.85
C ALA A 66 1.96 -5.20 0.93
N PRO A 67 1.53 -6.40 0.49
CA PRO A 67 0.12 -6.78 0.64
C PRO A 67 -0.30 -6.91 2.10
N LEU A 68 0.57 -7.38 2.98
CA LEU A 68 0.27 -7.46 4.41
C LEU A 68 0.01 -6.07 5.00
N CYS A 69 0.83 -5.10 4.63
CA CYS A 69 0.71 -3.72 5.07
C CYS A 69 -0.66 -3.13 4.71
N LEU A 70 -1.07 -3.27 3.46
CA LEU A 70 -2.35 -2.73 3.00
C LEU A 70 -3.53 -3.46 3.64
N LYS A 71 -3.45 -4.77 3.76
CA LYS A 71 -4.50 -5.57 4.40
C LYS A 71 -4.67 -5.16 5.86
N THR A 72 -3.57 -5.01 6.58
CA THR A 72 -3.61 -4.63 7.99
C THR A 72 -4.12 -3.20 8.16
N ALA A 73 -3.84 -2.31 7.22
CA ALA A 73 -4.35 -0.95 7.23
C ALA A 73 -5.87 -0.90 7.02
N GLY A 74 -6.47 -1.97 6.50
CA GLY A 74 -7.91 -2.06 6.32
C GLY A 74 -8.38 -2.04 4.89
N ILE A 75 -7.49 -2.04 3.92
CA ILE A 75 -7.85 -2.00 2.49
C ILE A 75 -8.60 -3.28 2.13
N LYS A 76 -9.81 -3.10 1.59
CA LYS A 76 -10.67 -4.19 1.18
C LYS A 76 -10.26 -4.76 -0.17
N CYS A 77 -9.95 -3.90 -1.12
CA CYS A 77 -9.48 -4.32 -2.44
C CYS A 77 -8.68 -3.22 -3.12
N VAL A 78 -7.93 -3.63 -4.12
CA VAL A 78 -7.17 -2.72 -4.99
C VAL A 78 -7.70 -2.91 -6.41
N ILE A 79 -8.11 -1.81 -7.04
CA ILE A 79 -8.54 -1.78 -8.43
C ILE A 79 -7.45 -1.06 -9.22
N ALA A 80 -6.86 -1.73 -10.19
CA ALA A 80 -5.81 -1.15 -11.00
C ALA A 80 -5.96 -1.55 -12.45
N LYS A 81 -5.38 -0.75 -13.36
CA LYS A 81 -5.41 -1.09 -14.79
C LYS A 81 -4.62 -2.36 -15.06
N SER A 82 -3.55 -2.59 -14.32
CA SER A 82 -2.79 -3.84 -14.37
C SER A 82 -2.02 -4.02 -13.08
N PHE A 83 -1.68 -5.27 -12.78
CA PHE A 83 -0.87 -5.62 -11.62
C PHE A 83 0.46 -6.19 -12.08
N ALA A 84 1.52 -5.86 -11.36
CA ALA A 84 2.83 -6.47 -11.60
C ALA A 84 2.80 -7.93 -11.16
N ARG A 85 3.68 -8.71 -11.75
CA ARG A 85 3.82 -10.12 -11.40
C ARG A 85 4.68 -10.30 -10.18
#